data_6e9232fe74cb8b0f617deed6c1109809
#
_entry.id   6e9232fe74cb8b0f617deed6c1109809
#
_cell.length_a   1.000
_cell.length_b   1.000
_cell.length_c   1.000
_cell.angle_alpha   90.00
_cell.angle_beta   90.00
_cell.angle_gamma   90.00
#
_symmetry.space_group_name_H-M   'P 1'
#
loop_
_entity.id
_entity.type
_entity.pdbx_description
1 polymer ?
#
loop_
_entity_poly.entity_id
_entity_poly.type
_entity_poly.pdbx_seq_one_letter_code
_entity_poly.pdbx_strand_id
1 'polypeptide(L)'
;MLTICIILIVLLALDLLFTLALRCRKGHRKWEVLKKYRYAHRGYHDKPVVPENSLPAFRRAIERGFGAELDVHLLKDGTLAVFHDSDLKRCANVEGEIEDLTLDELKQLRLEGTDEQIPTFDEVLALFEHETPLIIELKTARGNHMALAKAVCERLDSYQGEFCIESFDPFALIDVKKLHPEICRGQLSMNFEKDKAGLPWYKRFIAGNLLLNFLTVPDFIAYKFEDRSSYCLRSCVRVWGAQEVDWTIRTKEDLLACEAAGGIPIFERFDPEV
;
A
#
# COMPACT_ATOMS: atom_id res chain seq x y z
N MET A 1 -45.94 -5.64 18.73
CA MET A 1 -44.91 -4.77 19.36
C MET A 1 -43.65 -5.53 19.71
N LEU A 2 -43.70 -6.63 20.48
CA LEU A 2 -42.50 -7.39 20.89
C LEU A 2 -41.64 -7.87 19.71
N THR A 3 -42.22 -8.43 18.65
CA THR A 3 -41.52 -8.91 17.45
C THR A 3 -40.78 -7.75 16.73
N ILE A 4 -41.40 -6.58 16.63
CA ILE A 4 -40.79 -5.39 16.01
C ILE A 4 -39.60 -4.92 16.86
N CYS A 5 -39.73 -4.89 18.17
CA CYS A 5 -38.62 -4.53 19.06
C CYS A 5 -37.45 -5.51 18.95
N ILE A 6 -37.71 -6.82 18.86
CA ILE A 6 -36.66 -7.83 18.66
C ILE A 6 -35.95 -7.62 17.32
N ILE A 7 -36.68 -7.40 16.23
CA ILE A 7 -36.08 -7.13 14.90
C ILE A 7 -35.20 -5.90 14.97
N LEU A 8 -35.65 -4.80 15.56
CA LEU A 8 -34.87 -3.57 15.71
C LEU A 8 -33.58 -3.80 16.52
N ILE A 9 -33.68 -4.54 17.64
CA ILE A 9 -32.48 -4.87 18.44
C ILE A 9 -31.48 -5.69 17.65
N VAL A 10 -31.94 -6.69 16.87
CA VAL A 10 -31.07 -7.51 16.04
C VAL A 10 -30.40 -6.67 14.95
N LEU A 11 -31.14 -5.78 14.28
CA LEU A 11 -30.57 -4.89 13.26
C LEU A 11 -29.53 -3.94 13.84
N LEU A 12 -29.79 -3.35 15.00
CA LEU A 12 -28.84 -2.51 15.73
C LEU A 12 -27.58 -3.27 16.14
N ALA A 13 -27.73 -4.51 16.61
CA ALA A 13 -26.59 -5.36 16.96
C ALA A 13 -25.74 -5.71 15.73
N LEU A 14 -26.37 -6.02 14.59
CA LEU A 14 -25.68 -6.28 13.33
C LEU A 14 -24.94 -5.05 12.82
N ASP A 15 -25.56 -3.87 12.86
CA ASP A 15 -24.94 -2.59 12.48
C ASP A 15 -23.73 -2.27 13.38
N LEU A 16 -23.88 -2.47 14.69
CA LEU A 16 -22.77 -2.30 15.64
C LEU A 16 -21.62 -3.26 15.35
N LEU A 17 -21.88 -4.55 15.11
CA LEU A 17 -20.87 -5.54 14.76
C LEU A 17 -20.16 -5.18 13.46
N PHE A 18 -20.93 -4.76 12.44
CA PHE A 18 -20.38 -4.30 11.17
C PHE A 18 -19.49 -3.06 11.35
N THR A 19 -19.95 -2.08 12.11
CA THR A 19 -19.16 -0.87 12.43
C THR A 19 -17.87 -1.22 13.17
N LEU A 20 -17.93 -2.15 14.14
CA LEU A 20 -16.74 -2.64 14.86
C LEU A 20 -15.76 -3.38 13.93
N ALA A 21 -16.27 -4.12 12.95
CA ALA A 21 -15.42 -4.80 11.97
C ALA A 21 -14.56 -3.82 11.15
N LEU A 22 -15.04 -2.60 10.93
CA LEU A 22 -14.36 -1.51 10.21
C LEU A 22 -13.41 -0.68 11.09
N ARG A 23 -13.12 -1.12 12.32
CA ARG A 23 -12.35 -0.36 13.30
C ARG A 23 -10.97 0.05 12.77
N CYS A 24 -10.66 1.36 12.87
CA CYS A 24 -9.37 1.95 12.54
C CYS A 24 -8.78 2.68 13.76
N ARG A 25 -7.48 3.02 13.70
CA ARG A 25 -6.80 3.89 14.66
C ARG A 25 -6.82 5.32 14.14
N LYS A 26 -7.18 6.28 15.00
CA LYS A 26 -7.25 7.69 14.66
C LYS A 26 -6.02 8.44 15.14
N GLY A 27 -5.60 9.42 14.35
CA GLY A 27 -4.68 10.47 14.81
C GLY A 27 -3.25 10.00 15.03
N HIS A 28 -2.73 9.16 14.15
CA HIS A 28 -1.32 8.79 14.20
C HIS A 28 -0.43 10.02 13.96
N ARG A 29 0.53 10.26 14.87
CA ARG A 29 1.38 11.48 14.85
C ARG A 29 2.19 11.67 13.56
N LYS A 30 2.55 10.58 12.88
CA LYS A 30 3.29 10.62 11.60
C LYS A 30 2.52 11.34 10.48
N TRP A 31 1.18 11.43 10.57
CA TRP A 31 0.38 12.13 9.57
C TRP A 31 0.70 13.62 9.46
N GLU A 32 1.21 14.25 10.50
CA GLU A 32 1.62 15.65 10.44
C GLU A 32 2.77 15.90 9.44
N VAL A 33 3.53 14.86 9.11
CA VAL A 33 4.56 14.88 8.07
C VAL A 33 4.04 14.26 6.78
N LEU A 34 3.56 13.02 6.83
CA LEU A 34 3.18 12.22 5.66
C LEU A 34 2.13 12.90 4.77
N LYS A 35 1.11 13.55 5.37
CA LYS A 35 0.01 14.23 4.64
C LYS A 35 0.43 15.48 3.85
N LYS A 36 1.67 15.95 4.00
CA LYS A 36 2.18 17.12 3.28
C LYS A 36 2.68 16.79 1.88
N TYR A 37 2.80 15.50 1.56
CA TYR A 37 3.39 15.03 0.31
C TYR A 37 2.35 14.41 -0.61
N ARG A 38 2.58 14.54 -1.90
CA ARG A 38 2.02 13.71 -2.97
C ARG A 38 2.98 12.56 -3.18
N TYR A 39 2.47 11.36 -3.42
CA TYR A 39 3.31 10.18 -3.54
C TYR A 39 3.35 9.69 -4.98
N ALA A 40 4.53 9.57 -5.55
CA ALA A 40 4.72 9.02 -6.88
C ALA A 40 4.62 7.48 -6.82
N HIS A 41 3.60 6.91 -7.49
CA HIS A 41 3.34 5.47 -7.55
C HIS A 41 4.52 4.74 -8.19
N ARG A 42 5.19 3.84 -7.44
CA ARG A 42 6.40 3.13 -7.85
C ARG A 42 7.54 4.06 -8.28
N GLY A 43 7.66 5.24 -7.62
CA GLY A 43 8.54 6.31 -8.01
C GLY A 43 7.99 7.17 -9.16
N TYR A 44 8.64 8.31 -9.46
CA TYR A 44 8.23 9.20 -10.55
C TYR A 44 8.74 8.68 -11.90
N HIS A 45 8.21 7.52 -12.29
CA HIS A 45 8.57 6.78 -13.49
C HIS A 45 8.04 7.42 -14.78
N ASP A 46 8.69 7.14 -15.90
CA ASP A 46 8.33 7.63 -17.24
C ASP A 46 8.68 6.56 -18.29
N LYS A 47 7.77 5.59 -18.44
CA LYS A 47 7.98 4.42 -19.27
C LYS A 47 8.05 4.77 -20.77
N PRO A 48 8.89 4.11 -21.53
CA PRO A 48 9.83 3.05 -21.15
C PRO A 48 11.22 3.56 -20.70
N VAL A 49 11.43 4.88 -20.62
CA VAL A 49 12.75 5.47 -20.39
C VAL A 49 13.20 5.37 -18.94
N VAL A 50 12.25 5.58 -18.02
CA VAL A 50 12.48 5.46 -16.57
C VAL A 50 11.52 4.44 -16.02
N PRO A 51 11.98 3.19 -15.75
CA PRO A 51 11.13 2.11 -15.29
C PRO A 51 10.47 2.39 -13.93
N GLU A 52 9.30 1.77 -13.69
CA GLU A 52 8.70 1.75 -12.37
C GLU A 52 9.60 0.99 -11.37
N ASN A 53 9.52 1.33 -10.08
CA ASN A 53 10.29 0.71 -8.99
C ASN A 53 11.81 0.68 -9.28
N SER A 54 12.35 1.72 -9.91
CA SER A 54 13.77 1.85 -10.23
C SER A 54 14.43 3.00 -9.46
N LEU A 55 15.75 2.92 -9.24
CA LEU A 55 16.48 4.00 -8.57
C LEU A 55 16.36 5.35 -9.31
N PRO A 56 16.40 5.43 -10.64
CA PRO A 56 16.13 6.69 -11.35
C PRO A 56 14.73 7.24 -11.10
N ALA A 57 13.67 6.39 -11.05
CA ALA A 57 12.32 6.85 -10.77
C ALA A 57 12.22 7.44 -9.35
N PHE A 58 12.89 6.82 -8.40
CA PHE A 58 12.93 7.32 -7.01
C PHE A 58 13.73 8.62 -6.88
N ARG A 59 14.88 8.75 -7.53
CA ARG A 59 15.65 10.01 -7.58
C ARG A 59 14.81 11.15 -8.14
N ARG A 60 14.10 10.91 -9.23
CA ARG A 60 13.20 11.92 -9.83
C ARG A 60 12.06 12.32 -8.88
N ALA A 61 11.53 11.40 -8.07
CA ALA A 61 10.54 11.74 -7.04
C ALA A 61 11.13 12.69 -6.00
N ILE A 62 12.31 12.38 -5.47
CA ILE A 62 13.03 13.21 -4.49
C ILE A 62 13.33 14.60 -5.07
N GLU A 63 13.91 14.69 -6.27
CA GLU A 63 14.27 15.95 -6.96
C GLU A 63 13.06 16.87 -7.16
N ARG A 64 11.84 16.29 -7.27
CA ARG A 64 10.58 17.04 -7.40
C ARG A 64 9.90 17.27 -6.04
N GLY A 65 10.48 16.84 -4.93
CA GLY A 65 9.91 16.97 -3.59
C GLY A 65 8.69 16.09 -3.34
N PHE A 66 8.48 15.04 -4.13
CA PHE A 66 7.42 14.06 -3.93
C PHE A 66 7.88 12.97 -2.97
N GLY A 67 6.95 12.44 -2.16
CA GLY A 67 7.12 11.12 -1.57
C GLY A 67 7.06 10.04 -2.66
N ALA A 68 7.44 8.83 -2.33
CA ALA A 68 7.27 7.70 -3.24
C ALA A 68 6.51 6.56 -2.57
N GLU A 69 5.71 5.87 -3.35
CA GLU A 69 5.21 4.55 -3.00
C GLU A 69 6.09 3.50 -3.69
N LEU A 70 6.27 2.35 -3.06
CA LEU A 70 7.09 1.25 -3.57
C LEU A 70 6.59 -0.11 -3.06
N ASP A 71 6.92 -1.16 -3.81
CA ASP A 71 6.49 -2.54 -3.58
C ASP A 71 7.65 -3.42 -3.12
N VAL A 72 7.52 -4.14 -2.01
CA VAL A 72 8.62 -4.96 -1.45
C VAL A 72 8.26 -6.44 -1.44
N HIS A 73 9.13 -7.27 -2.04
CA HIS A 73 9.09 -8.73 -2.00
C HIS A 73 10.25 -9.31 -1.18
N LEU A 74 10.02 -10.49 -0.59
CA LEU A 74 11.06 -11.28 0.09
C LEU A 74 11.54 -12.41 -0.83
N LEU A 75 12.82 -12.37 -1.19
CA LEU A 75 13.48 -13.40 -2.01
C LEU A 75 13.75 -14.69 -1.21
N LYS A 76 14.08 -15.77 -1.91
CA LYS A 76 14.38 -17.09 -1.29
C LYS A 76 15.58 -17.08 -0.35
N ASP A 77 16.53 -16.15 -0.54
CA ASP A 77 17.73 -15.99 0.30
C ASP A 77 17.56 -14.98 1.44
N GLY A 78 16.35 -14.41 1.59
CA GLY A 78 16.04 -13.42 2.62
C GLY A 78 16.31 -11.96 2.20
N THR A 79 16.80 -11.70 1.00
CA THR A 79 16.93 -10.36 0.46
C THR A 79 15.57 -9.73 0.21
N LEU A 80 15.42 -8.43 0.49
CA LEU A 80 14.24 -7.66 0.14
C LEU A 80 14.46 -6.93 -1.20
N ALA A 81 13.61 -7.22 -2.18
CA ALA A 81 13.64 -6.63 -3.52
C ALA A 81 12.48 -5.65 -3.72
N VAL A 82 12.71 -4.58 -4.50
CA VAL A 82 11.67 -3.60 -4.83
C VAL A 82 11.15 -3.85 -6.24
N PHE A 83 9.94 -4.40 -6.33
CA PHE A 83 9.32 -4.84 -7.58
C PHE A 83 7.82 -5.03 -7.37
N HIS A 84 6.97 -4.87 -8.39
CA HIS A 84 5.52 -4.91 -8.19
C HIS A 84 4.91 -6.31 -8.26
N ASP A 85 5.18 -7.06 -9.34
CA ASP A 85 4.52 -8.35 -9.57
C ASP A 85 5.34 -9.50 -8.97
N SER A 86 4.68 -10.60 -8.56
CA SER A 86 5.44 -11.85 -8.33
C SER A 86 6.02 -12.39 -9.65
N ASP A 87 5.27 -12.28 -10.75
CA ASP A 87 5.71 -12.69 -12.09
C ASP A 87 6.69 -11.68 -12.69
N LEU A 88 7.83 -12.17 -13.19
CA LEU A 88 8.90 -11.35 -13.74
C LEU A 88 8.63 -10.90 -15.19
N LYS A 89 7.62 -11.46 -15.87
CA LYS A 89 7.42 -11.29 -17.32
C LYS A 89 7.17 -9.85 -17.73
N ARG A 90 6.30 -9.14 -17.02
CA ARG A 90 5.87 -7.80 -17.42
C ARG A 90 7.00 -6.78 -17.37
N CYS A 91 7.80 -6.76 -16.31
CA CYS A 91 8.82 -5.73 -16.10
C CYS A 91 10.27 -6.20 -16.37
N ALA A 92 10.56 -7.51 -16.26
CA ALA A 92 11.89 -8.04 -16.50
C ALA A 92 11.98 -8.92 -17.76
N ASN A 93 10.86 -9.22 -18.43
CA ASN A 93 10.74 -10.02 -19.66
C ASN A 93 11.36 -11.42 -19.57
N VAL A 94 11.38 -12.02 -18.38
CA VAL A 94 11.79 -13.41 -18.13
C VAL A 94 10.65 -14.19 -17.49
N GLU A 95 10.66 -15.52 -17.62
CA GLU A 95 9.69 -16.39 -16.93
C GLU A 95 10.17 -16.65 -15.50
N GLY A 96 9.23 -16.80 -14.57
CA GLY A 96 9.50 -17.12 -13.17
C GLY A 96 8.90 -16.12 -12.20
N GLU A 97 9.08 -16.37 -10.91
CA GLU A 97 8.60 -15.52 -9.83
C GLU A 97 9.79 -14.94 -9.06
N ILE A 98 9.65 -13.68 -8.63
CA ILE A 98 10.73 -12.94 -7.97
C ILE A 98 11.12 -13.59 -6.64
N GLU A 99 10.17 -14.20 -5.93
CA GLU A 99 10.41 -14.88 -4.65
C GLU A 99 11.29 -16.13 -4.78
N ASP A 100 11.46 -16.65 -6.00
CA ASP A 100 12.34 -17.81 -6.27
C ASP A 100 13.79 -17.43 -6.57
N LEU A 101 14.10 -16.13 -6.59
CA LEU A 101 15.45 -15.61 -6.89
C LEU A 101 16.29 -15.43 -5.63
N THR A 102 17.61 -15.51 -5.81
CA THR A 102 18.63 -14.93 -4.92
C THR A 102 18.96 -13.51 -5.35
N LEU A 103 19.68 -12.76 -4.50
CA LEU A 103 20.22 -11.45 -4.86
C LEU A 103 21.10 -11.49 -6.14
N ASP A 104 21.96 -12.49 -6.26
CA ASP A 104 22.85 -12.64 -7.43
C ASP A 104 22.04 -12.83 -8.72
N GLU A 105 20.98 -13.64 -8.68
CA GLU A 105 20.07 -13.85 -9.80
C GLU A 105 19.26 -12.59 -10.10
N LEU A 106 18.75 -11.89 -9.09
CA LEU A 106 18.02 -10.63 -9.23
C LEU A 106 18.85 -9.58 -9.97
N LYS A 107 20.15 -9.44 -9.63
CA LYS A 107 21.04 -8.43 -10.20
C LYS A 107 21.42 -8.71 -11.67
N GLN A 108 21.11 -9.89 -12.21
CA GLN A 108 21.23 -10.19 -13.65
C GLN A 108 20.06 -9.63 -14.46
N LEU A 109 18.93 -9.36 -13.83
CA LEU A 109 17.72 -8.87 -14.50
C LEU A 109 17.78 -7.38 -14.80
N ARG A 110 17.03 -6.98 -15.83
CA ARG A 110 16.92 -5.58 -16.26
C ARG A 110 15.45 -5.19 -16.36
N LEU A 111 15.14 -3.97 -15.93
CA LEU A 111 13.80 -3.42 -15.95
C LEU A 111 13.40 -2.87 -17.32
N GLU A 112 12.29 -3.34 -17.86
CA GLU A 112 11.59 -2.76 -19.02
C GLU A 112 12.49 -2.52 -20.25
N GLY A 113 13.53 -3.36 -20.45
CA GLY A 113 14.45 -3.28 -21.56
C GLY A 113 15.50 -2.15 -21.46
N THR A 114 15.66 -1.54 -20.30
CA THR A 114 16.72 -0.57 -19.98
C THR A 114 17.94 -1.26 -19.37
N ASP A 115 18.98 -0.50 -19.01
CA ASP A 115 20.13 -1.01 -18.25
C ASP A 115 19.89 -1.05 -16.73
N GLU A 116 18.74 -0.56 -16.27
CA GLU A 116 18.40 -0.49 -14.86
C GLU A 116 18.15 -1.88 -14.25
N GLN A 117 18.79 -2.14 -13.10
CA GLN A 117 18.57 -3.36 -12.33
C GLN A 117 17.36 -3.22 -11.40
N ILE A 118 16.80 -4.35 -11.00
CA ILE A 118 15.82 -4.37 -9.89
C ILE A 118 16.57 -3.97 -8.60
N PRO A 119 16.15 -2.90 -7.91
CA PRO A 119 16.81 -2.47 -6.69
C PRO A 119 16.46 -3.37 -5.50
N THR A 120 17.37 -3.46 -4.56
CA THR A 120 17.06 -3.96 -3.22
C THR A 120 16.37 -2.88 -2.39
N PHE A 121 15.66 -3.30 -1.35
CA PHE A 121 15.04 -2.37 -0.41
C PHE A 121 16.08 -1.50 0.31
N ASP A 122 17.25 -2.08 0.65
CA ASP A 122 18.35 -1.35 1.27
C ASP A 122 18.88 -0.22 0.36
N GLU A 123 19.00 -0.44 -0.97
CA GLU A 123 19.41 0.58 -1.93
C GLU A 123 18.38 1.74 -1.98
N VAL A 124 17.09 1.43 -1.90
CA VAL A 124 16.05 2.46 -1.90
C VAL A 124 16.02 3.21 -0.56
N LEU A 125 16.12 2.52 0.57
CA LEU A 125 16.18 3.18 1.89
C LEU A 125 17.36 4.14 1.99
N ALA A 126 18.56 3.73 1.52
CA ALA A 126 19.73 4.60 1.49
C ALA A 126 19.54 5.85 0.62
N LEU A 127 18.75 5.74 -0.46
CA LEU A 127 18.43 6.87 -1.32
C LEU A 127 17.49 7.89 -0.65
N PHE A 128 16.52 7.39 0.14
CA PHE A 128 15.49 8.23 0.79
C PHE A 128 15.86 8.68 2.20
N GLU A 129 17.00 8.27 2.73
CA GLU A 129 17.39 8.65 4.08
C GLU A 129 17.52 10.18 4.20
N HIS A 130 16.73 10.78 5.10
CA HIS A 130 16.62 12.22 5.30
C HIS A 130 15.99 13.05 4.15
N GLU A 131 15.43 12.37 3.16
CA GLU A 131 14.76 13.00 2.02
C GLU A 131 13.22 12.99 2.20
N THR A 132 12.49 12.70 1.15
CA THR A 132 11.02 12.64 1.17
C THR A 132 10.49 11.30 1.71
N PRO A 133 9.23 11.23 2.22
CA PRO A 133 8.72 10.02 2.86
C PRO A 133 8.37 8.90 1.89
N LEU A 134 8.31 7.68 2.43
CA LEU A 134 7.94 6.46 1.72
C LEU A 134 6.57 5.91 2.18
N ILE A 135 5.79 5.40 1.22
CA ILE A 135 4.72 4.42 1.44
C ILE A 135 5.24 3.07 0.94
N ILE A 136 5.31 2.08 1.83
CA ILE A 136 5.94 0.78 1.58
C ILE A 136 4.85 -0.28 1.52
N GLU A 137 4.56 -0.82 0.32
CA GLU A 137 3.63 -1.93 0.18
C GLU A 137 4.33 -3.28 0.40
N LEU A 138 3.78 -4.10 1.30
CA LEU A 138 4.22 -5.49 1.51
C LEU A 138 3.52 -6.42 0.52
N LYS A 139 4.28 -6.97 -0.43
CA LYS A 139 3.82 -7.94 -1.43
C LYS A 139 3.97 -9.36 -0.90
N THR A 140 2.90 -9.90 -0.34
CA THR A 140 2.94 -11.26 0.18
C THR A 140 2.75 -12.30 -0.93
N ALA A 141 3.50 -13.38 -0.86
CA ALA A 141 3.40 -14.51 -1.77
C ALA A 141 3.47 -15.83 -0.99
N ARG A 142 2.68 -16.83 -1.39
CA ARG A 142 2.74 -18.19 -0.84
C ARG A 142 2.68 -18.26 0.70
N GLY A 143 2.01 -17.29 1.35
CA GLY A 143 1.86 -17.25 2.81
C GLY A 143 3.08 -16.76 3.59
N ASN A 144 4.03 -16.06 2.97
CA ASN A 144 5.25 -15.53 3.58
C ASN A 144 5.05 -14.26 4.44
N HIS A 145 3.80 -13.87 4.74
CA HIS A 145 3.45 -12.58 5.37
C HIS A 145 4.27 -12.28 6.64
N MET A 146 4.46 -13.26 7.54
CA MET A 146 5.24 -13.07 8.77
C MET A 146 6.73 -12.87 8.47
N ALA A 147 7.30 -13.65 7.55
CA ALA A 147 8.72 -13.54 7.19
C ALA A 147 9.02 -12.20 6.52
N LEU A 148 8.16 -11.78 5.57
CA LEU A 148 8.26 -10.48 4.91
C LEU A 148 8.11 -9.32 5.90
N ALA A 149 7.05 -9.34 6.73
CA ALA A 149 6.82 -8.29 7.72
C ALA A 149 8.00 -8.15 8.68
N LYS A 150 8.56 -9.28 9.17
CA LYS A 150 9.72 -9.29 10.04
C LYS A 150 10.96 -8.72 9.36
N ALA A 151 11.29 -9.17 8.14
CA ALA A 151 12.47 -8.71 7.41
C ALA A 151 12.39 -7.20 7.11
N VAL A 152 11.21 -6.69 6.70
CA VAL A 152 11.02 -5.26 6.46
C VAL A 152 11.13 -4.45 7.76
N CYS A 153 10.47 -4.87 8.83
CA CYS A 153 10.56 -4.17 10.13
C CYS A 153 12.00 -4.10 10.65
N GLU A 154 12.78 -5.19 10.56
CA GLU A 154 14.19 -5.24 10.96
C GLU A 154 15.06 -4.22 10.17
N ARG A 155 14.77 -3.98 8.90
CA ARG A 155 15.48 -2.96 8.11
C ARG A 155 15.07 -1.54 8.53
N LEU A 156 13.79 -1.35 8.85
CA LEU A 156 13.25 -0.06 9.25
C LEU A 156 13.64 0.37 10.68
N ASP A 157 14.11 -0.54 11.54
CA ASP A 157 14.57 -0.23 12.90
C ASP A 157 15.71 0.80 12.94
N SER A 158 16.60 0.77 11.95
CA SER A 158 17.72 1.71 11.83
C SER A 158 17.46 2.88 10.88
N TYR A 159 16.37 2.84 10.10
CA TYR A 159 16.05 3.86 9.12
C TYR A 159 15.54 5.15 9.76
N GLN A 160 16.14 6.28 9.40
CA GLN A 160 15.83 7.59 9.99
C GLN A 160 14.82 8.42 9.17
N GLY A 161 14.45 7.94 7.96
CA GLY A 161 13.46 8.61 7.12
C GLY A 161 12.01 8.42 7.61
N GLU A 162 11.09 9.21 7.06
CA GLU A 162 9.68 9.10 7.36
C GLU A 162 9.01 8.06 6.44
N PHE A 163 8.20 7.19 7.02
CA PHE A 163 7.52 6.14 6.24
C PHE A 163 6.21 5.70 6.88
N CYS A 164 5.39 5.02 6.08
CA CYS A 164 4.32 4.15 6.53
C CYS A 164 4.32 2.85 5.72
N ILE A 165 3.63 1.83 6.24
CA ILE A 165 3.53 0.51 5.61
C ILE A 165 2.09 0.27 5.17
N GLU A 166 1.90 -0.36 4.01
CA GLU A 166 0.59 -0.81 3.57
C GLU A 166 0.63 -2.22 2.97
N SER A 167 -0.51 -2.86 2.88
CA SER A 167 -0.65 -4.16 2.21
C SER A 167 -2.10 -4.46 1.87
N PHE A 168 -2.33 -5.20 0.78
CA PHE A 168 -3.60 -5.88 0.52
C PHE A 168 -3.83 -7.06 1.47
N ASP A 169 -2.75 -7.68 1.96
CA ASP A 169 -2.83 -8.82 2.87
C ASP A 169 -3.00 -8.35 4.33
N PRO A 170 -4.17 -8.54 4.94
CA PRO A 170 -4.39 -8.15 6.33
C PRO A 170 -3.49 -8.95 7.31
N PHE A 171 -3.03 -10.15 6.94
CA PHE A 171 -2.15 -10.93 7.83
C PHE A 171 -0.76 -10.28 7.94
N ALA A 172 -0.21 -9.74 6.86
CA ALA A 172 1.02 -8.95 6.93
C ALA A 172 0.88 -7.74 7.87
N LEU A 173 -0.25 -7.01 7.81
CA LEU A 173 -0.52 -5.88 8.70
C LEU A 173 -0.73 -6.30 10.17
N ILE A 174 -1.33 -7.47 10.41
CA ILE A 174 -1.43 -8.05 11.76
C ILE A 174 -0.04 -8.34 12.32
N ASP A 175 0.88 -8.84 11.49
CA ASP A 175 2.22 -9.16 11.91
C ASP A 175 3.06 -7.90 12.13
N VAL A 176 2.98 -6.90 11.26
CA VAL A 176 3.57 -5.56 11.51
C VAL A 176 3.05 -4.98 12.83
N LYS A 177 1.74 -5.04 13.09
CA LYS A 177 1.14 -4.56 14.33
C LYS A 177 1.67 -5.28 15.58
N LYS A 178 1.96 -6.58 15.49
CA LYS A 178 2.52 -7.35 16.62
C LYS A 178 3.98 -7.04 16.86
N LEU A 179 4.76 -6.89 15.79
CA LEU A 179 6.20 -6.62 15.85
C LEU A 179 6.47 -5.17 16.26
N HIS A 180 5.80 -4.21 15.61
CA HIS A 180 5.99 -2.77 15.76
C HIS A 180 4.64 -2.03 15.79
N PRO A 181 3.94 -2.02 16.93
CA PRO A 181 2.62 -1.38 17.06
C PRO A 181 2.63 0.15 16.79
N GLU A 182 3.80 0.78 16.90
CA GLU A 182 4.03 2.20 16.64
C GLU A 182 4.12 2.56 15.16
N ILE A 183 4.39 1.60 14.25
CA ILE A 183 4.44 1.87 12.82
C ILE A 183 3.06 2.29 12.32
N CYS A 184 3.04 3.38 11.55
CA CYS A 184 1.88 3.82 10.78
C CYS A 184 1.59 2.81 9.67
N ARG A 185 0.39 2.20 9.70
CA ARG A 185 0.03 1.14 8.75
C ARG A 185 -1.33 1.34 8.13
N GLY A 186 -1.46 0.97 6.87
CA GLY A 186 -2.65 1.11 6.05
C GLY A 186 -3.16 -0.19 5.47
N GLN A 187 -4.48 -0.30 5.36
CA GLN A 187 -5.11 -1.38 4.62
C GLN A 187 -5.34 -0.94 3.18
N LEU A 188 -4.70 -1.63 2.22
CA LEU A 188 -5.00 -1.50 0.80
C LEU A 188 -6.30 -2.23 0.46
N SER A 189 -7.15 -1.60 -0.34
CA SER A 189 -8.38 -2.23 -0.83
C SER A 189 -8.92 -1.57 -2.08
N MET A 190 -9.87 -2.24 -2.72
CA MET A 190 -10.61 -1.81 -3.90
C MET A 190 -11.93 -2.56 -4.00
N ASN A 191 -12.73 -2.27 -5.01
CA ASN A 191 -13.89 -3.08 -5.34
C ASN A 191 -13.47 -4.35 -6.11
N PHE A 192 -13.12 -5.42 -5.39
CA PHE A 192 -12.69 -6.69 -5.98
C PHE A 192 -13.74 -7.39 -6.85
N GLU A 193 -15.02 -7.01 -6.76
CA GLU A 193 -16.06 -7.57 -7.62
C GLU A 193 -15.95 -7.04 -9.06
N LYS A 194 -15.47 -5.80 -9.25
CA LYS A 194 -15.23 -5.22 -10.57
C LYS A 194 -14.03 -5.89 -11.26
N ASP A 195 -12.94 -6.07 -10.53
CA ASP A 195 -11.68 -6.57 -11.10
C ASP A 195 -11.58 -8.10 -11.15
N LYS A 196 -12.52 -8.83 -10.53
CA LYS A 196 -12.58 -10.31 -10.49
C LYS A 196 -11.23 -10.98 -10.25
N ALA A 197 -10.43 -10.44 -9.34
CA ALA A 197 -9.00 -10.71 -9.10
C ALA A 197 -8.67 -12.16 -8.68
N GLY A 198 -9.23 -13.18 -9.34
CA GLY A 198 -8.93 -14.60 -9.08
C GLY A 198 -9.28 -15.09 -7.67
N LEU A 199 -9.79 -14.23 -6.79
CA LEU A 199 -10.13 -14.58 -5.42
C LEU A 199 -11.53 -15.20 -5.33
N PRO A 200 -11.78 -16.15 -4.41
CA PRO A 200 -13.11 -16.64 -4.08
C PRO A 200 -14.04 -15.49 -3.66
N TRP A 201 -15.33 -15.59 -3.96
CA TRP A 201 -16.31 -14.52 -3.70
C TRP A 201 -16.31 -14.02 -2.25
N TYR A 202 -16.17 -14.91 -1.27
CA TYR A 202 -16.16 -14.51 0.15
C TYR A 202 -14.91 -13.70 0.53
N LYS A 203 -13.75 -14.01 -0.08
CA LYS A 203 -12.53 -13.21 0.11
C LYS A 203 -12.67 -11.83 -0.53
N ARG A 204 -13.23 -11.75 -1.75
CA ARG A 204 -13.54 -10.46 -2.40
C ARG A 204 -14.47 -9.62 -1.55
N PHE A 205 -15.54 -10.23 -1.03
CA PHE A 205 -16.48 -9.55 -0.15
C PHE A 205 -15.83 -9.04 1.14
N ILE A 206 -15.05 -9.85 1.83
CA ILE A 206 -14.37 -9.50 3.09
C ILE A 206 -13.34 -8.38 2.84
N ALA A 207 -12.46 -8.53 1.85
CA ALA A 207 -11.41 -7.59 1.55
C ALA A 207 -11.94 -6.26 1.00
N GLY A 208 -12.88 -6.30 0.04
CA GLY A 208 -13.48 -5.10 -0.56
C GLY A 208 -14.31 -4.28 0.42
N ASN A 209 -14.88 -4.93 1.44
CA ASN A 209 -15.63 -4.27 2.51
C ASN A 209 -14.81 -4.02 3.79
N LEU A 210 -13.48 -4.22 3.76
CA LEU A 210 -12.58 -3.90 4.87
C LEU A 210 -12.93 -4.61 6.20
N LEU A 211 -13.60 -5.77 6.15
CA LEU A 211 -14.18 -6.43 7.32
C LEU A 211 -13.14 -7.04 8.28
N LEU A 212 -11.85 -7.05 7.92
CA LEU A 212 -10.77 -7.49 8.81
C LEU A 212 -10.03 -6.32 9.50
N ASN A 213 -10.50 -5.08 9.32
CA ASN A 213 -9.88 -3.92 9.95
C ASN A 213 -9.86 -4.01 11.47
N PHE A 214 -10.82 -4.67 12.12
CA PHE A 214 -10.79 -4.86 13.57
C PHE A 214 -9.57 -5.67 14.06
N LEU A 215 -8.95 -6.48 13.20
CA LEU A 215 -7.72 -7.22 13.48
C LEU A 215 -6.48 -6.38 13.21
N THR A 216 -6.41 -5.74 12.03
CA THR A 216 -5.27 -4.91 11.59
C THR A 216 -5.23 -3.57 12.33
N VAL A 217 -6.39 -2.98 12.64
CA VAL A 217 -6.57 -1.65 13.21
C VAL A 217 -5.69 -0.63 12.49
N PRO A 218 -5.95 -0.39 11.18
CA PRO A 218 -5.09 0.46 10.36
C PRO A 218 -5.24 1.94 10.74
N ASP A 219 -4.20 2.74 10.46
CA ASP A 219 -4.21 4.20 10.63
C ASP A 219 -4.81 4.89 9.42
N PHE A 220 -4.69 4.25 8.26
CA PHE A 220 -5.20 4.75 6.99
C PHE A 220 -5.78 3.63 6.13
N ILE A 221 -6.60 4.04 5.18
CA ILE A 221 -7.12 3.16 4.14
C ILE A 221 -6.61 3.66 2.80
N ALA A 222 -5.78 2.86 2.14
CA ALA A 222 -5.36 3.09 0.77
C ALA A 222 -6.39 2.44 -0.16
N TYR A 223 -7.21 3.26 -0.82
CA TYR A 223 -8.34 2.75 -1.60
C TYR A 223 -8.25 3.20 -3.07
N LYS A 224 -8.66 2.28 -3.98
CA LYS A 224 -8.71 2.61 -5.40
C LYS A 224 -9.63 3.80 -5.62
N PHE A 225 -9.11 4.87 -6.23
CA PHE A 225 -9.81 6.15 -6.37
C PHE A 225 -11.17 6.02 -7.05
N GLU A 226 -11.25 5.24 -8.12
CA GLU A 226 -12.48 5.03 -8.88
C GLU A 226 -13.57 4.32 -8.05
N ASP A 227 -13.21 3.70 -6.93
CA ASP A 227 -14.11 2.97 -6.04
C ASP A 227 -14.39 3.70 -4.70
N ARG A 228 -13.88 4.91 -4.52
CA ARG A 228 -13.96 5.69 -3.27
C ARG A 228 -15.37 6.02 -2.78
N SER A 229 -16.38 5.77 -3.61
CA SER A 229 -17.79 5.87 -3.18
C SER A 229 -18.21 4.75 -2.21
N SER A 230 -17.32 3.81 -1.88
CA SER A 230 -17.57 2.69 -0.96
C SER A 230 -18.10 3.17 0.41
N TYR A 231 -19.20 2.54 0.86
CA TYR A 231 -19.75 2.80 2.19
C TYR A 231 -18.75 2.46 3.30
N CYS A 232 -18.02 1.34 3.15
CA CYS A 232 -17.05 0.88 4.13
C CYS A 232 -15.88 1.84 4.27
N LEU A 233 -15.32 2.33 3.15
CA LEU A 233 -14.28 3.37 3.16
C LEU A 233 -14.78 4.63 3.89
N ARG A 234 -15.95 5.15 3.51
CA ARG A 234 -16.53 6.35 4.15
C ARG A 234 -16.78 6.15 5.65
N SER A 235 -17.14 4.94 6.07
CA SER A 235 -17.31 4.62 7.49
C SER A 235 -15.97 4.60 8.23
N CYS A 236 -14.90 4.02 7.63
CA CYS A 236 -13.55 4.08 8.20
C CYS A 236 -13.08 5.53 8.40
N VAL A 237 -13.29 6.39 7.39
CA VAL A 237 -12.85 7.79 7.44
C VAL A 237 -13.72 8.61 8.41
N ARG A 238 -15.05 8.55 8.29
CA ARG A 238 -15.96 9.45 9.04
C ARG A 238 -16.24 9.01 10.48
N VAL A 239 -16.36 7.69 10.71
CA VAL A 239 -16.69 7.16 12.05
C VAL A 239 -15.41 6.90 12.85
N TRP A 240 -14.43 6.25 12.23
CA TRP A 240 -13.19 5.87 12.89
C TRP A 240 -12.06 6.89 12.75
N GLY A 241 -12.17 7.83 11.79
CA GLY A 241 -11.18 8.89 11.58
C GLY A 241 -9.88 8.40 10.97
N ALA A 242 -9.92 7.30 10.19
CA ALA A 242 -8.79 6.86 9.39
C ALA A 242 -8.44 7.90 8.31
N GLN A 243 -7.16 8.05 7.99
CA GLN A 243 -6.74 8.84 6.83
C GLN A 243 -7.11 8.10 5.53
N GLU A 244 -7.69 8.82 4.57
CA GLU A 244 -7.89 8.32 3.20
C GLU A 244 -6.61 8.55 2.39
N VAL A 245 -6.14 7.51 1.69
CA VAL A 245 -5.05 7.55 0.72
C VAL A 245 -5.60 6.97 -0.58
N ASP A 246 -5.50 7.71 -1.68
CA ASP A 246 -6.16 7.34 -2.93
C ASP A 246 -5.14 6.90 -4.00
N TRP A 247 -5.31 5.73 -4.55
CA TRP A 247 -4.52 5.16 -5.65
C TRP A 247 -5.41 4.67 -6.80
N THR A 248 -5.06 4.74 -8.05
CA THR A 248 -3.94 5.51 -8.56
C THR A 248 -4.49 6.73 -9.26
N ILE A 249 -4.06 7.90 -8.86
CA ILE A 249 -4.48 9.17 -9.45
C ILE A 249 -3.74 9.38 -10.78
N ARG A 250 -4.48 9.61 -11.86
CA ARG A 250 -3.92 9.71 -13.23
C ARG A 250 -4.24 11.00 -13.96
N THR A 251 -5.04 11.86 -13.35
CA THR A 251 -5.41 13.15 -13.95
C THR A 251 -5.34 14.26 -12.90
N LYS A 252 -5.19 15.49 -13.36
CA LYS A 252 -5.19 16.67 -12.46
C LYS A 252 -6.56 16.87 -11.80
N GLU A 253 -7.63 16.56 -12.50
CA GLU A 253 -9.00 16.63 -11.98
C GLU A 253 -9.18 15.69 -10.80
N ASP A 254 -8.72 14.44 -10.92
CA ASP A 254 -8.79 13.43 -9.85
C ASP A 254 -7.90 13.82 -8.67
N LEU A 255 -6.72 14.39 -8.95
CA LEU A 255 -5.83 14.92 -7.93
C LEU A 255 -6.51 15.98 -7.07
N LEU A 256 -7.08 16.98 -7.72
CA LEU A 256 -7.81 18.06 -7.03
C LEU A 256 -9.03 17.52 -6.26
N ALA A 257 -9.74 16.55 -6.81
CA ALA A 257 -10.87 15.92 -6.15
C ALA A 257 -10.46 15.09 -4.92
N CYS A 258 -9.33 14.37 -4.98
CA CYS A 258 -8.73 13.66 -3.85
C CYS A 258 -8.34 14.65 -2.73
N GLU A 259 -7.56 15.68 -3.06
CA GLU A 259 -7.07 16.67 -2.09
C GLU A 259 -8.22 17.48 -1.47
N ALA A 260 -9.23 17.89 -2.27
CA ALA A 260 -10.41 18.59 -1.77
C ALA A 260 -11.24 17.75 -0.77
N ALA A 261 -11.17 16.42 -0.87
CA ALA A 261 -11.80 15.51 0.06
C ALA A 261 -10.92 15.21 1.32
N GLY A 262 -9.69 15.74 1.37
CA GLY A 262 -8.72 15.47 2.44
C GLY A 262 -7.95 14.16 2.27
N GLY A 263 -8.00 13.56 1.07
CA GLY A 263 -7.24 12.37 0.70
C GLY A 263 -5.76 12.70 0.42
N ILE A 264 -4.91 11.70 0.53
CA ILE A 264 -3.50 11.76 0.15
C ILE A 264 -3.36 11.02 -1.19
N PRO A 265 -2.87 11.68 -2.25
CA PRO A 265 -2.79 11.05 -3.56
C PRO A 265 -1.52 10.22 -3.74
N ILE A 266 -1.70 9.00 -4.26
CA ILE A 266 -0.66 8.21 -4.93
C ILE A 266 -0.91 8.34 -6.42
N PHE A 267 -0.01 9.02 -7.15
CA PHE A 267 -0.21 9.44 -8.54
C PHE A 267 0.80 8.82 -9.51
N GLU A 268 0.40 8.71 -10.79
CA GLU A 268 1.31 8.28 -11.87
C GLU A 268 0.93 8.92 -13.22
N ARG A 269 1.90 8.94 -14.17
CA ARG A 269 1.70 9.24 -15.60
C ARG A 269 1.30 10.67 -15.93
N PHE A 270 1.39 11.61 -15.02
CA PHE A 270 1.24 13.04 -15.28
C PHE A 270 2.08 13.83 -14.29
N ASP A 271 2.32 15.10 -14.60
CA ASP A 271 2.97 16.03 -13.70
C ASP A 271 1.91 16.73 -12.82
N PRO A 272 1.88 16.48 -11.50
CA PRO A 272 0.87 17.05 -10.62
C PRO A 272 1.02 18.56 -10.39
N GLU A 273 2.13 19.17 -10.85
CA GLU A 273 2.42 20.59 -10.67
C GLU A 273 2.14 21.45 -11.93
N VAL A 274 1.87 20.80 -13.06
CA VAL A 274 1.57 21.47 -14.35
C VAL A 274 0.08 21.50 -14.68
#